data_dadbf724eb5225071bd7da7e671a03be
#
_entry.id   dadbf724eb5225071bd7da7e671a03be
#
_cell.length_a   1.000
_cell.length_b   1.000
_cell.length_c   1.000
_cell.angle_alpha   90.00
_cell.angle_beta   90.00
_cell.angle_gamma   90.00
#
_symmetry.space_group_name_H-M   'P 1'
#
loop_
_entity.id
_entity.type
_entity.pdbx_description
1 polymer ?
#
loop_
_entity_poly.entity_id
_entity_poly.type
_entity_poly.pdbx_seq_one_letter_code
_entity_poly.pdbx_strand_id
1 'polypeptide(L)'
;MSDSPGTEEPESPGAEPSDDDGDEVVPGMGRRRVVGTLFLIVFIDLLGFGILIPVIPLYAKFFGANEFVGSLLIATYSAFQFVGAPVLGRLSDERGRRPILLVSLAGSVIAWTLFGVAGELGSAVGAANGLVILFLARALAGAMGGNLATANAYIADVTPASDRARGLGILGAAFGLGFVFGPAISGLVSSPFALSFFTNVLPSAVPVSEFTMPSFTAAALSAGNLVLAFAVLPEPRRRRVSTGATAGSRLRRLYEAVTSPDIGSLLVAFFVASFAFSAFESQFIFLTNDRLGYGTAANAVLLTYIGVLIAIVQGGLIGPLTDRFGEYRLALSGAAIQVVALALVPFSLSWAFVPSLGPVESGGVALALISTPLAFGNALTNVSLNALVSLNAGEDEQGGVFGLTQSAGSLARTFGPAFAGLLYVAVAYWSPFVVAGLLFVPVLVLLGRVTREQVQPAAG
;
A
#
# COMPACT_ATOMS: atom_id res chain seq x y z
N MET A 1 -19.85 -27.01 80.07
CA MET A 1 -21.32 -27.06 79.88
C MET A 1 -21.64 -25.64 79.37
N SER A 2 -22.07 -25.42 78.17
CA SER A 2 -22.76 -26.17 77.11
C SER A 2 -22.28 -25.59 75.72
N ASP A 3 -22.03 -26.57 74.86
CA ASP A 3 -21.85 -26.35 73.45
C ASP A 3 -23.14 -25.80 72.81
N SER A 4 -22.98 -24.84 71.86
CA SER A 4 -24.00 -24.54 70.87
C SER A 4 -23.30 -24.52 69.49
N PRO A 5 -23.86 -25.34 68.53
CA PRO A 5 -23.27 -25.45 67.22
C PRO A 5 -23.61 -24.24 66.32
N GLY A 6 -22.60 -23.70 65.68
CA GLY A 6 -22.77 -22.69 64.63
C GLY A 6 -23.48 -23.29 63.41
N THR A 7 -24.51 -22.62 62.98
CA THR A 7 -25.21 -22.86 61.70
C THR A 7 -24.35 -22.28 60.59
N GLU A 8 -23.77 -23.16 59.75
CA GLU A 8 -23.22 -22.81 58.46
C GLU A 8 -24.36 -22.38 57.53
N GLU A 9 -24.38 -21.14 57.09
CA GLU A 9 -25.18 -20.69 55.95
C GLU A 9 -24.61 -21.30 54.67
N PRO A 10 -25.43 -21.80 53.73
CA PRO A 10 -24.92 -22.28 52.45
C PRO A 10 -24.46 -21.12 51.59
N GLU A 11 -23.16 -21.12 51.24
CA GLU A 11 -22.63 -20.29 50.19
C GLU A 11 -23.44 -20.46 48.90
N SER A 12 -24.03 -19.36 48.43
CA SER A 12 -24.67 -19.32 47.12
C SER A 12 -23.62 -19.61 46.03
N PRO A 13 -23.89 -20.44 45.03
CA PRO A 13 -22.96 -20.69 43.96
C PRO A 13 -22.67 -19.37 43.26
N GLY A 14 -21.41 -18.95 43.32
CA GLY A 14 -20.91 -17.79 42.62
C GLY A 14 -21.29 -17.90 41.15
N ALA A 15 -22.00 -16.91 40.65
CA ALA A 15 -22.21 -16.74 39.24
C ALA A 15 -20.82 -16.64 38.61
N GLU A 16 -20.41 -17.62 37.79
CA GLU A 16 -19.25 -17.52 36.94
C GLU A 16 -19.41 -16.25 36.11
N PRO A 17 -18.39 -15.36 36.03
CA PRO A 17 -18.46 -14.21 35.15
C PRO A 17 -18.59 -14.76 33.73
N SER A 18 -19.68 -14.41 33.04
CA SER A 18 -19.86 -14.72 31.63
C SER A 18 -18.68 -14.17 30.84
N ASP A 19 -17.98 -15.01 30.09
CA ASP A 19 -16.85 -14.69 29.22
C ASP A 19 -17.18 -13.62 28.15
N ASP A 20 -18.40 -13.12 28.12
CA ASP A 20 -18.91 -12.18 27.10
C ASP A 20 -18.70 -10.69 27.47
N ASP A 21 -18.48 -10.37 28.75
CA ASP A 21 -18.33 -8.96 29.19
C ASP A 21 -16.89 -8.40 28.98
N GLY A 22 -15.90 -9.24 28.70
CA GLY A 22 -14.50 -8.84 28.47
C GLY A 22 -14.15 -8.37 27.05
N ASP A 23 -15.02 -8.59 26.07
CA ASP A 23 -14.76 -8.36 24.64
C ASP A 23 -15.47 -7.11 24.08
N GLU A 24 -16.28 -6.40 24.89
CA GLU A 24 -16.89 -5.11 24.48
C GLU A 24 -15.88 -3.97 24.52
N VAL A 25 -15.41 -3.60 23.35
CA VAL A 25 -14.51 -2.44 23.16
C VAL A 25 -15.29 -1.12 23.12
N VAL A 26 -16.54 -1.19 22.69
CA VAL A 26 -17.50 -0.09 22.59
C VAL A 26 -18.88 -0.62 22.94
N PRO A 27 -19.77 0.15 23.62
CA PRO A 27 -21.12 -0.31 23.95
C PRO A 27 -21.84 -0.90 22.74
N GLY A 28 -22.23 -2.17 22.83
CA GLY A 28 -22.98 -2.90 21.81
C GLY A 28 -22.16 -3.47 20.64
N MET A 29 -20.80 -3.39 20.64
CA MET A 29 -20.01 -3.93 19.55
C MET A 29 -18.74 -4.65 20.05
N GLY A 30 -18.67 -5.96 19.82
CA GLY A 30 -17.50 -6.78 20.13
C GLY A 30 -16.29 -6.43 19.27
N ARG A 31 -15.10 -6.61 19.83
CA ARG A 31 -13.79 -6.29 19.21
C ARG A 31 -13.65 -6.81 17.77
N ARG A 32 -14.05 -8.06 17.49
CA ARG A 32 -13.96 -8.65 16.14
C ARG A 32 -14.73 -7.88 15.09
N ARG A 33 -15.91 -7.35 15.45
CA ARG A 33 -16.75 -6.54 14.55
C ARG A 33 -16.10 -5.18 14.28
N VAL A 34 -15.55 -4.53 15.30
CA VAL A 34 -14.84 -3.24 15.14
C VAL A 34 -13.63 -3.40 14.21
N VAL A 35 -12.79 -4.40 14.46
CA VAL A 35 -11.60 -4.69 13.64
C VAL A 35 -11.99 -5.04 12.21
N GLY A 36 -13.03 -5.87 12.01
CA GLY A 36 -13.55 -6.23 10.69
C GLY A 36 -14.12 -5.03 9.92
N THR A 37 -14.84 -4.13 10.61
CA THR A 37 -15.35 -2.89 10.01
C THR A 37 -14.21 -1.97 9.59
N LEU A 38 -13.20 -1.81 10.44
CA LEU A 38 -12.04 -0.99 10.13
C LEU A 38 -11.21 -1.57 8.97
N PHE A 39 -11.05 -2.90 8.94
CA PHE A 39 -10.46 -3.58 7.79
C PHE A 39 -11.21 -3.25 6.49
N LEU A 40 -12.53 -3.38 6.49
CA LEU A 40 -13.35 -3.11 5.30
C LEU A 40 -13.23 -1.65 4.86
N ILE A 41 -13.24 -0.70 5.81
CA ILE A 41 -13.07 0.73 5.53
C ILE A 41 -11.71 1.00 4.88
N VAL A 42 -10.62 0.46 5.45
CA VAL A 42 -9.27 0.64 4.93
C VAL A 42 -9.11 -0.08 3.57
N PHE A 43 -9.68 -1.28 3.43
CA PHE A 43 -9.64 -2.02 2.18
C PHE A 43 -10.33 -1.25 1.02
N ILE A 44 -11.53 -0.71 1.26
CA ILE A 44 -12.25 0.08 0.24
C ILE A 44 -11.48 1.37 -0.11
N ASP A 45 -10.86 2.02 0.86
CA ASP A 45 -10.03 3.22 0.62
C ASP A 45 -8.81 2.88 -0.25
N LEU A 46 -8.14 1.77 0.04
CA LEU A 46 -7.00 1.26 -0.74
C LEU A 46 -7.41 0.73 -2.13
N LEU A 47 -8.63 0.20 -2.27
CA LEU A 47 -9.19 -0.11 -3.59
C LEU A 47 -9.30 1.15 -4.45
N GLY A 48 -9.83 2.25 -3.88
CA GLY A 48 -9.91 3.53 -4.59
C GLY A 48 -8.56 4.02 -5.09
N PHE A 49 -7.52 3.90 -4.27
CA PHE A 49 -6.15 4.18 -4.68
C PHE A 49 -5.67 3.23 -5.80
N GLY A 50 -5.86 1.92 -5.62
CA GLY A 50 -5.42 0.88 -6.56
C GLY A 50 -6.08 0.98 -7.93
N ILE A 51 -7.35 1.39 -8.00
CA ILE A 51 -8.10 1.60 -9.26
C ILE A 51 -7.38 2.63 -10.14
N LEU A 52 -6.77 3.65 -9.56
CA LEU A 52 -6.16 4.73 -10.33
C LEU A 52 -4.71 4.46 -10.75
N ILE A 53 -4.05 3.43 -10.23
CA ILE A 53 -2.66 3.12 -10.59
C ILE A 53 -2.46 3.03 -12.11
N PRO A 54 -3.25 2.24 -12.88
CA PRO A 54 -3.08 2.16 -14.33
C PRO A 54 -3.51 3.42 -15.09
N VAL A 55 -4.29 4.30 -14.47
CA VAL A 55 -4.87 5.50 -15.10
C VAL A 55 -3.89 6.68 -15.07
N ILE A 56 -3.21 6.89 -13.94
CA ILE A 56 -2.46 8.12 -13.66
C ILE A 56 -1.42 8.46 -14.74
N PRO A 57 -0.54 7.53 -15.18
CA PRO A 57 0.46 7.83 -16.19
C PRO A 57 -0.14 8.22 -17.54
N LEU A 58 -1.18 7.48 -17.96
CA LEU A 58 -1.82 7.68 -19.25
C LEU A 58 -2.66 8.97 -19.27
N TYR A 59 -3.29 9.31 -18.15
CA TYR A 59 -4.04 10.55 -18.04
C TYR A 59 -3.11 11.78 -18.04
N ALA A 60 -1.92 11.68 -17.45
CA ALA A 60 -0.90 12.73 -17.59
C ALA A 60 -0.47 12.89 -19.06
N LYS A 61 -0.24 11.79 -19.79
CA LYS A 61 0.08 11.80 -21.22
C LYS A 61 -1.05 12.39 -22.06
N PHE A 62 -2.30 12.15 -21.73
CA PHE A 62 -3.46 12.78 -22.39
C PHE A 62 -3.38 14.31 -22.39
N PHE A 63 -2.81 14.91 -21.35
CA PHE A 63 -2.55 16.34 -21.27
C PHE A 63 -1.20 16.78 -21.86
N GLY A 64 -0.50 15.89 -22.56
CA GLY A 64 0.79 16.20 -23.18
C GLY A 64 1.98 16.17 -22.22
N ALA A 65 1.81 15.63 -21.01
CA ALA A 65 2.91 15.48 -20.08
C ALA A 65 3.88 14.38 -20.55
N ASN A 66 5.17 14.61 -20.39
CA ASN A 66 6.18 13.57 -20.58
C ASN A 66 6.22 12.62 -19.36
N GLU A 67 7.03 11.56 -19.46
CA GLU A 67 7.12 10.51 -18.45
C GLU A 67 7.65 11.04 -17.10
N PHE A 68 8.52 12.07 -17.12
CA PHE A 68 9.00 12.71 -15.90
C PHE A 68 7.86 13.43 -15.16
N VAL A 69 7.07 14.24 -15.85
CA VAL A 69 5.93 14.96 -15.26
C VAL A 69 4.85 13.99 -14.79
N GLY A 70 4.57 12.93 -15.56
CA GLY A 70 3.66 11.87 -15.14
C GLY A 70 4.16 11.13 -13.89
N SER A 71 5.46 10.92 -13.78
CA SER A 71 6.08 10.34 -12.58
C SER A 71 6.02 11.27 -11.37
N LEU A 72 6.15 12.58 -11.57
CA LEU A 72 5.90 13.57 -10.51
C LEU A 72 4.44 13.54 -10.03
N LEU A 73 3.48 13.30 -10.94
CA LEU A 73 2.07 13.16 -10.57
C LEU A 73 1.85 11.93 -9.66
N ILE A 74 2.55 10.81 -9.93
CA ILE A 74 2.55 9.64 -9.05
C ILE A 74 3.16 10.00 -7.68
N ALA A 75 4.34 10.62 -7.68
CA ALA A 75 5.10 11.01 -6.49
C ALA A 75 4.32 12.00 -5.60
N THR A 76 3.52 12.89 -6.20
CA THR A 76 2.73 13.90 -5.49
C THR A 76 1.83 13.28 -4.42
N TYR A 77 1.16 12.18 -4.71
CA TYR A 77 0.34 11.49 -3.70
C TYR A 77 1.17 11.08 -2.48
N SER A 78 2.30 10.42 -2.69
CA SER A 78 3.14 9.92 -1.61
C SER A 78 3.81 11.04 -0.81
N ALA A 79 4.19 12.13 -1.48
CA ALA A 79 4.74 13.31 -0.83
C ALA A 79 3.70 13.97 0.11
N PHE A 80 2.47 14.15 -0.37
CA PHE A 80 1.40 14.72 0.44
C PHE A 80 0.90 13.75 1.52
N GLN A 81 0.94 12.44 1.28
CA GLN A 81 0.66 11.41 2.30
C GLN A 81 1.72 11.45 3.42
N PHE A 82 2.99 11.60 3.08
CA PHE A 82 4.08 11.71 4.05
C PHE A 82 3.89 12.91 4.99
N VAL A 83 3.43 14.05 4.47
CA VAL A 83 3.11 15.25 5.25
C VAL A 83 1.75 15.10 5.97
N GLY A 84 0.74 14.54 5.30
CA GLY A 84 -0.62 14.40 5.81
C GLY A 84 -0.72 13.42 6.98
N ALA A 85 0.03 12.30 6.95
CA ALA A 85 -0.06 11.26 7.97
C ALA A 85 0.25 11.77 9.40
N PRO A 86 1.33 12.53 9.68
CA PRO A 86 1.55 13.08 11.03
C PRO A 86 0.54 14.16 11.41
N VAL A 87 0.00 14.90 10.45
CA VAL A 87 -1.01 15.95 10.72
C VAL A 87 -2.34 15.29 11.10
N LEU A 88 -2.84 14.35 10.27
CA LEU A 88 -4.08 13.63 10.55
C LEU A 88 -3.94 12.75 11.80
N GLY A 89 -2.79 12.10 12.02
CA GLY A 89 -2.50 11.34 13.23
C GLY A 89 -2.66 12.18 14.49
N ARG A 90 -2.00 13.35 14.56
CA ARG A 90 -2.11 14.28 15.68
C ARG A 90 -3.55 14.77 15.86
N LEU A 91 -4.18 15.18 14.79
CA LEU A 91 -5.56 15.66 14.81
C LEU A 91 -6.53 14.58 15.33
N SER A 92 -6.26 13.31 15.00
CA SER A 92 -7.04 12.18 15.49
C SER A 92 -6.80 11.88 16.98
N ASP A 93 -5.59 12.18 17.48
CA ASP A 93 -5.29 12.11 18.91
C ASP A 93 -6.06 13.20 19.70
N GLU A 94 -6.22 14.39 19.12
CA GLU A 94 -6.87 15.53 19.76
C GLU A 94 -8.41 15.48 19.64
N ARG A 95 -8.92 15.21 18.44
CA ARG A 95 -10.35 15.34 18.10
C ARG A 95 -11.12 14.02 18.05
N GLY A 96 -10.43 12.88 18.08
CA GLY A 96 -11.00 11.55 17.96
C GLY A 96 -10.63 10.85 16.64
N ARG A 97 -10.64 9.51 16.67
CA ARG A 97 -10.27 8.69 15.51
C ARG A 97 -11.32 8.76 14.40
N ARG A 98 -12.58 8.56 14.80
CA ARG A 98 -13.71 8.52 13.87
C ARG A 98 -13.90 9.81 13.09
N PRO A 99 -13.94 11.03 13.68
CA PRO A 99 -14.10 12.27 12.93
C PRO A 99 -13.02 12.47 11.88
N ILE A 100 -11.77 12.15 12.20
CA ILE A 100 -10.65 12.33 11.26
C ILE A 100 -10.70 11.33 10.12
N LEU A 101 -11.08 10.07 10.38
CA LEU A 101 -11.34 9.08 9.32
C LEU A 101 -12.46 9.55 8.39
N LEU A 102 -13.57 10.07 8.92
CA LEU A 102 -14.67 10.59 8.11
C LEU A 102 -14.27 11.78 7.24
N VAL A 103 -13.52 12.74 7.80
CA VAL A 103 -12.98 13.89 7.04
C VAL A 103 -12.06 13.41 5.93
N SER A 104 -11.20 12.45 6.23
CA SER A 104 -10.28 11.87 5.24
C SER A 104 -11.03 11.18 4.10
N LEU A 105 -12.02 10.33 4.40
CA LEU A 105 -12.86 9.68 3.40
C LEU A 105 -13.64 10.68 2.55
N ALA A 106 -14.18 11.74 3.16
CA ALA A 106 -14.85 12.82 2.42
C ALA A 106 -13.87 13.53 1.47
N GLY A 107 -12.65 13.81 1.92
CA GLY A 107 -11.60 14.38 1.09
C GLY A 107 -11.18 13.44 -0.06
N SER A 108 -11.16 12.11 0.16
CA SER A 108 -10.91 11.12 -0.90
C SER A 108 -12.02 11.16 -1.97
N VAL A 109 -13.30 11.28 -1.58
CA VAL A 109 -14.41 11.44 -2.53
C VAL A 109 -14.20 12.67 -3.42
N ILE A 110 -13.86 13.81 -2.81
CA ILE A 110 -13.60 15.05 -3.54
C ILE A 110 -12.41 14.89 -4.48
N ALA A 111 -11.32 14.30 -4.00
CA ALA A 111 -10.10 14.12 -4.76
C ALA A 111 -10.31 13.22 -6.00
N TRP A 112 -10.99 12.09 -5.86
CA TRP A 112 -11.26 11.18 -6.98
C TRP A 112 -12.27 11.75 -7.97
N THR A 113 -13.27 12.51 -7.48
CA THR A 113 -14.21 13.23 -8.35
C THR A 113 -13.48 14.31 -9.15
N LEU A 114 -12.62 15.11 -8.49
CA LEU A 114 -11.82 16.15 -9.14
C LEU A 114 -10.87 15.54 -10.18
N PHE A 115 -10.25 14.40 -9.87
CA PHE A 115 -9.41 13.67 -10.81
C PHE A 115 -10.21 13.19 -12.03
N GLY A 116 -11.42 12.69 -11.82
CA GLY A 116 -12.30 12.21 -12.89
C GLY A 116 -12.75 13.31 -13.86
N VAL A 117 -13.08 14.49 -13.35
CA VAL A 117 -13.54 15.62 -14.19
C VAL A 117 -12.40 16.46 -14.77
N ALA A 118 -11.13 16.11 -14.49
CA ALA A 118 -9.97 16.90 -14.95
C ALA A 118 -9.90 17.00 -16.48
N GLY A 119 -10.35 15.96 -17.22
CA GLY A 119 -10.40 15.98 -18.69
C GLY A 119 -11.34 17.04 -19.23
N GLU A 120 -12.55 17.08 -18.71
CA GLU A 120 -13.58 18.06 -19.11
C GLU A 120 -13.17 19.48 -18.72
N LEU A 121 -12.71 19.66 -17.47
CA LEU A 121 -12.22 20.96 -17.05
C LEU A 121 -11.00 21.40 -17.87
N GLY A 122 -10.07 20.49 -18.16
CA GLY A 122 -8.90 20.78 -18.99
C GLY A 122 -9.26 21.14 -20.43
N SER A 123 -10.31 20.52 -21.01
CA SER A 123 -10.80 20.89 -22.33
C SER A 123 -11.39 22.31 -22.36
N ALA A 124 -12.01 22.73 -21.26
CA ALA A 124 -12.62 24.05 -21.14
C ALA A 124 -11.61 25.17 -20.82
N VAL A 125 -10.56 24.87 -20.02
CA VAL A 125 -9.63 25.89 -19.50
C VAL A 125 -8.19 25.73 -20.02
N GLY A 126 -7.93 24.75 -20.88
CA GLY A 126 -6.62 24.43 -21.48
C GLY A 126 -5.93 23.26 -20.80
N ALA A 127 -5.16 22.49 -21.60
CA ALA A 127 -4.51 21.24 -21.17
C ALA A 127 -3.55 21.45 -19.98
N ALA A 128 -2.79 22.53 -19.92
CA ALA A 128 -1.92 22.84 -18.80
C ALA A 128 -2.69 22.98 -17.48
N ASN A 129 -3.86 23.62 -17.51
CA ASN A 129 -4.71 23.74 -16.33
C ASN A 129 -5.35 22.38 -15.95
N GLY A 130 -5.69 21.55 -16.95
CA GLY A 130 -6.14 20.16 -16.69
C GLY A 130 -5.08 19.35 -15.95
N LEU A 131 -3.82 19.47 -16.33
CA LEU A 131 -2.70 18.83 -15.63
C LEU A 131 -2.54 19.36 -14.19
N VAL A 132 -2.68 20.67 -13.98
CA VAL A 132 -2.68 21.26 -12.62
C VAL A 132 -3.81 20.67 -11.76
N ILE A 133 -5.00 20.48 -12.35
CA ILE A 133 -6.14 19.86 -11.64
C ILE A 133 -5.78 18.43 -11.22
N LEU A 134 -5.11 17.64 -12.07
CA LEU A 134 -4.63 16.31 -11.70
C LEU A 134 -3.67 16.36 -10.51
N PHE A 135 -2.71 17.30 -10.51
CA PHE A 135 -1.77 17.49 -9.39
C PHE A 135 -2.49 17.87 -8.10
N LEU A 136 -3.47 18.79 -8.16
CA LEU A 136 -4.26 19.18 -6.99
C LEU A 136 -5.10 18.00 -6.45
N ALA A 137 -5.73 17.23 -7.34
CA ALA A 137 -6.47 16.03 -6.96
C ALA A 137 -5.55 15.01 -6.30
N ARG A 138 -4.35 14.77 -6.83
CA ARG A 138 -3.35 13.84 -6.25
C ARG A 138 -2.81 14.34 -4.92
N ALA A 139 -2.57 15.66 -4.79
CA ALA A 139 -2.14 16.27 -3.54
C ALA A 139 -3.20 16.11 -2.44
N LEU A 140 -4.47 16.38 -2.77
CA LEU A 140 -5.59 16.20 -1.86
C LEU A 140 -5.76 14.72 -1.47
N ALA A 141 -5.78 13.81 -2.45
CA ALA A 141 -5.87 12.38 -2.19
C ALA A 141 -4.72 11.88 -1.30
N GLY A 142 -3.48 12.34 -1.56
CA GLY A 142 -2.32 12.01 -0.75
C GLY A 142 -2.45 12.52 0.68
N ALA A 143 -2.79 13.79 0.86
CA ALA A 143 -3.00 14.38 2.20
C ALA A 143 -4.08 13.61 2.98
N MET A 144 -5.17 13.24 2.34
CA MET A 144 -6.25 12.45 2.95
C MET A 144 -5.84 10.98 3.16
N GLY A 145 -5.02 10.39 2.29
CA GLY A 145 -4.44 9.05 2.44
C GLY A 145 -3.54 8.88 3.67
N GLY A 146 -3.21 9.97 4.37
CA GLY A 146 -2.62 9.94 5.72
C GLY A 146 -3.51 9.30 6.79
N ASN A 147 -4.79 9.00 6.50
CA ASN A 147 -5.75 8.30 7.37
C ASN A 147 -5.27 6.91 7.80
N LEU A 148 -4.37 6.27 7.04
CA LEU A 148 -3.79 4.98 7.41
C LEU A 148 -3.07 5.05 8.77
N ALA A 149 -2.44 6.19 9.10
CA ALA A 149 -1.87 6.43 10.42
C ALA A 149 -2.96 6.45 11.50
N THR A 150 -4.11 7.07 11.22
CA THR A 150 -5.27 7.09 12.12
C THR A 150 -5.89 5.70 12.27
N ALA A 151 -5.98 4.91 11.19
CA ALA A 151 -6.48 3.54 11.23
C ALA A 151 -5.56 2.61 12.05
N ASN A 152 -4.24 2.74 11.89
CA ASN A 152 -3.27 2.01 12.70
C ASN A 152 -3.40 2.36 14.20
N ALA A 153 -3.57 3.66 14.52
CA ALA A 153 -3.79 4.11 15.87
C ALA A 153 -5.13 3.59 16.44
N TYR A 154 -6.19 3.58 15.62
CA TYR A 154 -7.49 3.01 15.99
C TYR A 154 -7.37 1.52 16.36
N ILE A 155 -6.68 0.71 15.54
CA ILE A 155 -6.40 -0.70 15.87
C ILE A 155 -5.66 -0.81 17.20
N ALA A 156 -4.65 0.03 17.44
CA ALA A 156 -3.89 0.01 18.68
C ALA A 156 -4.75 0.37 19.92
N ASP A 157 -5.77 1.22 19.72
CA ASP A 157 -6.69 1.64 20.79
C ASP A 157 -7.72 0.52 21.14
N VAL A 158 -8.10 -0.31 20.16
CA VAL A 158 -9.14 -1.34 20.33
C VAL A 158 -8.60 -2.76 20.52
N THR A 159 -7.29 -2.99 20.35
CA THR A 159 -6.66 -4.30 20.52
C THR A 159 -5.71 -4.35 21.71
N PRO A 160 -5.70 -5.42 22.52
CA PRO A 160 -4.69 -5.66 23.53
C PRO A 160 -3.29 -5.73 22.93
N ALA A 161 -2.25 -5.50 23.75
CA ALA A 161 -0.87 -5.54 23.27
C ALA A 161 -0.50 -6.88 22.59
N SER A 162 -0.99 -8.00 23.13
CA SER A 162 -0.79 -9.36 22.59
C SER A 162 -1.36 -9.56 21.18
N ASP A 163 -2.46 -8.89 20.82
CA ASP A 163 -3.16 -9.05 19.53
C ASP A 163 -2.85 -7.93 18.52
N ARG A 164 -2.10 -6.91 18.96
CA ARG A 164 -1.84 -5.72 18.14
C ARG A 164 -1.13 -6.03 16.84
N ALA A 165 -0.13 -6.91 16.87
CA ALA A 165 0.58 -7.35 15.68
C ALA A 165 -0.37 -8.00 14.66
N ARG A 166 -1.31 -8.84 15.13
CA ARG A 166 -2.34 -9.46 14.30
C ARG A 166 -3.30 -8.42 13.70
N GLY A 167 -3.73 -7.43 14.50
CA GLY A 167 -4.58 -6.35 14.04
C GLY A 167 -3.92 -5.50 12.94
N LEU A 168 -2.64 -5.14 13.11
CA LEU A 168 -1.88 -4.42 12.11
C LEU A 168 -1.62 -5.26 10.85
N GLY A 169 -1.41 -6.59 11.01
CA GLY A 169 -1.28 -7.52 9.88
C GLY A 169 -2.55 -7.57 9.02
N ILE A 170 -3.74 -7.46 9.63
CA ILE A 170 -5.02 -7.38 8.90
C ILE A 170 -5.06 -6.12 8.01
N LEU A 171 -4.59 -4.97 8.48
CA LEU A 171 -4.49 -3.77 7.65
C LEU A 171 -3.46 -3.91 6.53
N GLY A 172 -2.35 -4.63 6.78
CA GLY A 172 -1.38 -5.01 5.74
C GLY A 172 -2.02 -5.87 4.64
N ALA A 173 -2.89 -6.81 5.01
CA ALA A 173 -3.65 -7.63 4.06
C ALA A 173 -4.61 -6.78 3.21
N ALA A 174 -5.26 -5.76 3.79
CA ALA A 174 -6.07 -4.81 3.03
C ALA A 174 -5.27 -4.08 1.95
N PHE A 175 -4.01 -3.74 2.26
CA PHE A 175 -3.09 -3.14 1.28
C PHE A 175 -2.83 -4.09 0.09
N GLY A 176 -2.45 -5.33 0.37
CA GLY A 176 -2.20 -6.34 -0.66
C GLY A 176 -3.43 -6.58 -1.56
N LEU A 177 -4.61 -6.73 -0.95
CA LEU A 177 -5.87 -6.93 -1.69
C LEU A 177 -6.25 -5.70 -2.52
N GLY A 178 -6.04 -4.49 -2.01
CA GLY A 178 -6.27 -3.23 -2.74
C GLY A 178 -5.43 -3.15 -4.02
N PHE A 179 -4.17 -3.58 -3.95
CA PHE A 179 -3.26 -3.62 -5.11
C PHE A 179 -3.60 -4.70 -6.14
N VAL A 180 -4.29 -5.78 -5.75
CA VAL A 180 -4.77 -6.83 -6.66
C VAL A 180 -6.10 -6.43 -7.31
N PHE A 181 -7.07 -6.09 -6.49
CA PHE A 181 -8.44 -5.82 -6.96
C PHE A 181 -8.60 -4.41 -7.56
N GLY A 182 -7.78 -3.45 -7.15
CA GLY A 182 -7.84 -2.09 -7.70
C GLY A 182 -7.61 -2.07 -9.21
N PRO A 183 -6.45 -2.52 -9.72
CA PRO A 183 -6.23 -2.62 -11.16
C PRO A 183 -7.26 -3.50 -11.87
N ALA A 184 -7.71 -4.61 -11.27
CA ALA A 184 -8.74 -5.47 -11.86
C ALA A 184 -10.05 -4.70 -12.12
N ILE A 185 -10.52 -3.94 -11.13
CA ILE A 185 -11.70 -3.07 -11.27
C ILE A 185 -11.44 -2.00 -12.33
N SER A 186 -10.26 -1.36 -12.29
CA SER A 186 -9.87 -0.37 -13.30
C SER A 186 -9.97 -0.92 -14.72
N GLY A 187 -9.40 -2.10 -14.96
CA GLY A 187 -9.45 -2.76 -16.25
C GLY A 187 -10.86 -3.09 -16.71
N LEU A 188 -11.71 -3.54 -15.78
CA LEU A 188 -13.11 -3.84 -16.07
C LEU A 188 -13.87 -2.58 -16.51
N VAL A 189 -13.78 -1.50 -15.74
CA VAL A 189 -14.56 -0.26 -16.00
C VAL A 189 -13.98 0.57 -17.16
N SER A 190 -12.70 0.36 -17.52
CA SER A 190 -12.05 0.98 -18.68
C SER A 190 -12.17 0.14 -19.94
N SER A 191 -12.78 -1.05 -19.87
CA SER A 191 -12.93 -1.91 -21.04
C SER A 191 -13.86 -1.29 -22.08
N PRO A 192 -13.66 -1.55 -23.39
CA PRO A 192 -14.54 -1.02 -24.43
C PRO A 192 -16.02 -1.39 -24.22
N PHE A 193 -16.27 -2.60 -23.70
CA PHE A 193 -17.63 -3.05 -23.36
C PHE A 193 -18.25 -2.19 -22.26
N ALA A 194 -17.52 -1.97 -21.16
CA ALA A 194 -18.02 -1.17 -20.03
C ALA A 194 -18.20 0.31 -20.41
N LEU A 195 -17.27 0.87 -21.19
CA LEU A 195 -17.39 2.26 -21.67
C LEU A 195 -18.62 2.42 -22.58
N SER A 196 -18.86 1.47 -23.51
CA SER A 196 -20.07 1.47 -24.32
C SER A 196 -21.35 1.38 -23.47
N PHE A 197 -21.36 0.51 -22.46
CA PHE A 197 -22.48 0.39 -21.53
C PHE A 197 -22.74 1.71 -20.79
N PHE A 198 -21.71 2.32 -20.20
CA PHE A 198 -21.83 3.59 -19.47
C PHE A 198 -22.31 4.75 -20.36
N THR A 199 -21.81 4.82 -21.61
CA THR A 199 -22.26 5.83 -22.58
C THR A 199 -23.75 5.73 -22.89
N ASN A 200 -24.31 4.52 -22.87
CA ASN A 200 -25.73 4.30 -23.15
C ASN A 200 -26.64 4.48 -21.91
N VAL A 201 -26.10 4.33 -20.71
CA VAL A 201 -26.90 4.35 -19.46
C VAL A 201 -26.80 5.67 -18.72
N LEU A 202 -25.64 6.32 -18.76
CA LEU A 202 -25.43 7.57 -18.02
C LEU A 202 -25.95 8.77 -18.81
N PRO A 203 -26.41 9.84 -18.10
CA PRO A 203 -26.77 11.10 -18.77
C PRO A 203 -25.58 11.65 -19.57
N SER A 204 -25.86 12.30 -20.69
CA SER A 204 -24.85 12.90 -21.58
C SER A 204 -23.94 13.95 -20.92
N ALA A 205 -24.37 14.49 -19.78
CA ALA A 205 -23.57 15.41 -18.96
C ALA A 205 -22.44 14.69 -18.17
N VAL A 206 -22.49 13.36 -18.05
CA VAL A 206 -21.44 12.59 -17.35
C VAL A 206 -20.40 12.15 -18.36
N PRO A 207 -19.14 12.60 -18.27
CA PRO A 207 -18.11 12.21 -19.19
C PRO A 207 -17.78 10.72 -19.04
N VAL A 208 -17.67 10.00 -20.17
CA VAL A 208 -17.34 8.58 -20.21
C VAL A 208 -16.04 8.39 -20.98
N SER A 209 -14.98 8.01 -20.27
CA SER A 209 -13.68 7.67 -20.86
C SER A 209 -12.95 6.62 -20.03
N GLU A 210 -11.85 6.08 -20.56
CA GLU A 210 -10.97 5.16 -19.82
C GLU A 210 -10.29 5.80 -18.59
N PHE A 211 -10.33 7.13 -18.46
CA PHE A 211 -9.79 7.87 -17.33
C PHE A 211 -10.89 8.26 -16.31
N THR A 212 -12.06 8.66 -16.80
CA THR A 212 -13.17 9.14 -15.95
C THR A 212 -13.87 8.01 -15.22
N MET A 213 -14.14 6.88 -15.89
CA MET A 213 -14.88 5.78 -15.27
C MET A 213 -14.17 5.14 -14.09
N PRO A 214 -12.86 4.81 -14.15
CA PRO A 214 -12.12 4.39 -12.95
C PRO A 214 -12.16 5.42 -11.82
N SER A 215 -11.99 6.70 -12.14
CA SER A 215 -11.99 7.78 -11.16
C SER A 215 -13.35 7.93 -10.46
N PHE A 216 -14.44 7.88 -11.21
CA PHE A 216 -15.79 7.94 -10.64
C PHE A 216 -16.14 6.66 -9.88
N THR A 217 -15.63 5.50 -10.30
CA THR A 217 -15.77 4.25 -9.54
C THR A 217 -15.05 4.36 -8.19
N ALA A 218 -13.83 4.89 -8.17
CA ALA A 218 -13.11 5.15 -6.92
C ALA A 218 -13.85 6.17 -6.04
N ALA A 219 -14.39 7.24 -6.61
CA ALA A 219 -15.19 8.23 -5.89
C ALA A 219 -16.47 7.62 -5.30
N ALA A 220 -17.18 6.79 -6.06
CA ALA A 220 -18.40 6.10 -5.61
C ALA A 220 -18.11 5.11 -4.48
N LEU A 221 -17.02 4.33 -4.60
CA LEU A 221 -16.56 3.43 -3.53
C LEU A 221 -16.17 4.20 -2.28
N SER A 222 -15.44 5.32 -2.42
CA SER A 222 -15.09 6.19 -1.28
C SER A 222 -16.33 6.85 -0.66
N ALA A 223 -17.34 7.22 -1.43
CA ALA A 223 -18.59 7.75 -0.92
C ALA A 223 -19.39 6.68 -0.14
N GLY A 224 -19.50 5.47 -0.69
CA GLY A 224 -20.08 4.32 -0.01
C GLY A 224 -19.34 3.99 1.30
N ASN A 225 -18.01 4.05 1.25
CA ASN A 225 -17.15 3.84 2.42
C ASN A 225 -17.33 4.92 3.50
N LEU A 226 -17.50 6.19 3.08
CA LEU A 226 -17.84 7.29 3.99
C LEU A 226 -19.18 7.05 4.70
N VAL A 227 -20.21 6.64 3.94
CA VAL A 227 -21.52 6.29 4.50
C VAL A 227 -21.41 5.10 5.46
N LEU A 228 -20.68 4.05 5.08
CA LEU A 228 -20.41 2.88 5.93
C LEU A 228 -19.72 3.30 7.23
N ALA A 229 -18.64 4.06 7.13
CA ALA A 229 -17.89 4.53 8.29
C ALA A 229 -18.74 5.44 9.19
N PHE A 230 -19.55 6.31 8.60
CA PHE A 230 -20.47 7.17 9.35
C PHE A 230 -21.53 6.37 10.11
N ALA A 231 -22.10 5.32 9.48
CA ALA A 231 -23.17 4.52 10.06
C ALA A 231 -22.69 3.51 11.11
N VAL A 232 -21.51 2.90 10.90
CA VAL A 232 -21.12 1.70 11.66
C VAL A 232 -19.86 1.90 12.53
N LEU A 233 -18.94 2.82 12.17
CA LEU A 233 -17.70 2.97 12.90
C LEU A 233 -17.92 3.77 14.21
N PRO A 234 -17.71 3.15 15.40
CA PRO A 234 -17.81 3.87 16.67
C PRO A 234 -16.55 4.70 16.94
N GLU A 235 -16.63 5.64 17.89
CA GLU A 235 -15.42 6.27 18.44
C GLU A 235 -14.85 5.36 19.54
N PRO A 236 -13.54 4.96 19.45
CA PRO A 236 -12.94 4.12 20.47
C PRO A 236 -12.81 4.84 21.81
N ARG A 237 -12.96 4.12 22.91
CA ARG A 237 -12.67 4.68 24.25
C ARG A 237 -11.19 5.02 24.30
N ARG A 238 -10.87 6.30 24.49
CA ARG A 238 -9.49 6.80 24.48
C ARG A 238 -8.68 6.18 25.61
N ARG A 239 -7.75 5.32 25.29
CA ARG A 239 -6.60 5.08 26.14
C ARG A 239 -5.66 6.28 25.93
N ARG A 240 -5.52 7.17 26.93
CA ARG A 240 -4.53 8.26 26.90
C ARG A 240 -3.13 7.64 26.87
N VAL A 241 -2.62 7.37 25.70
CA VAL A 241 -1.19 7.17 25.50
C VAL A 241 -0.63 8.52 25.02
N SER A 242 -0.04 9.27 25.92
CA SER A 242 0.65 10.51 25.59
C SER A 242 1.92 10.18 24.80
N THR A 243 1.84 10.17 23.52
CA THR A 243 3.02 10.17 22.66
C THR A 243 3.11 11.52 21.95
N GLY A 244 3.49 12.54 22.69
CA GLY A 244 3.92 13.84 22.17
C GLY A 244 5.23 13.75 21.37
N ALA A 245 5.33 12.85 20.42
CA ALA A 245 6.50 12.75 19.54
C ALA A 245 6.44 13.89 18.51
N THR A 246 7.23 14.92 18.71
CA THR A 246 7.43 16.02 17.77
C THR A 246 8.08 15.51 16.46
N ALA A 247 7.90 16.23 15.35
CA ALA A 247 8.53 15.87 14.07
C ALA A 247 10.07 15.72 14.21
N GLY A 248 10.71 16.54 15.05
CA GLY A 248 12.13 16.44 15.37
C GLY A 248 12.52 15.13 16.06
N SER A 249 11.64 14.61 16.94
CA SER A 249 11.90 13.34 17.61
C SER A 249 11.78 12.13 16.67
N ARG A 250 10.98 12.22 15.59
CA ARG A 250 10.86 11.16 14.58
C ARG A 250 12.09 11.10 13.67
N LEU A 251 12.58 12.26 13.20
CA LEU A 251 13.81 12.32 12.42
C LEU A 251 15.02 11.84 13.24
N ARG A 252 15.08 12.21 14.52
CA ARG A 252 16.11 11.73 15.43
C ARG A 252 16.05 10.20 15.61
N ARG A 253 14.87 9.64 15.86
CA ARG A 253 14.70 8.17 15.96
C ARG A 253 15.05 7.45 14.65
N LEU A 254 14.67 8.02 13.50
CA LEU A 254 15.07 7.48 12.20
C LEU A 254 16.59 7.48 12.06
N TYR A 255 17.25 8.57 12.42
CA TYR A 255 18.71 8.67 12.40
C TYR A 255 19.35 7.64 13.34
N GLU A 256 18.88 7.56 14.60
CA GLU A 256 19.36 6.62 15.60
C GLU A 256 19.17 5.16 15.13
N ALA A 257 18.01 4.84 14.52
CA ALA A 257 17.74 3.51 13.99
C ALA A 257 18.60 3.15 12.75
N VAL A 258 18.79 4.10 11.83
CA VAL A 258 19.63 3.88 10.64
C VAL A 258 21.12 3.73 11.02
N THR A 259 21.55 4.40 12.10
CA THR A 259 22.93 4.31 12.60
C THR A 259 23.14 3.17 13.60
N SER A 260 22.06 2.46 13.98
CA SER A 260 22.18 1.32 14.89
C SER A 260 22.91 0.14 14.19
N PRO A 261 23.80 -0.58 14.89
CA PRO A 261 24.50 -1.73 14.31
C PRO A 261 23.54 -2.86 13.88
N ASP A 262 22.43 -3.03 14.59
CA ASP A 262 21.56 -4.22 14.49
C ASP A 262 20.54 -4.11 13.36
N ILE A 263 19.85 -2.97 13.25
CA ILE A 263 18.74 -2.81 12.29
C ILE A 263 19.04 -1.82 11.15
N GLY A 264 20.09 -0.99 11.29
CA GLY A 264 20.37 0.08 10.33
C GLY A 264 20.60 -0.43 8.91
N SER A 265 21.38 -1.49 8.75
CA SER A 265 21.62 -2.12 7.44
C SER A 265 20.37 -2.71 6.82
N LEU A 266 19.48 -3.29 7.62
CA LEU A 266 18.20 -3.86 7.18
C LEU A 266 17.21 -2.75 6.77
N LEU A 267 17.15 -1.63 7.52
CA LEU A 267 16.31 -0.48 7.16
C LEU A 267 16.77 0.19 5.86
N VAL A 268 18.08 0.33 5.67
CA VAL A 268 18.65 0.84 4.41
C VAL A 268 18.35 -0.12 3.26
N ALA A 269 18.52 -1.44 3.46
CA ALA A 269 18.17 -2.44 2.47
C ALA A 269 16.68 -2.39 2.10
N PHE A 270 15.81 -2.22 3.09
CA PHE A 270 14.36 -2.07 2.86
C PHE A 270 14.04 -0.79 2.08
N PHE A 271 14.66 0.34 2.44
CA PHE A 271 14.49 1.59 1.70
C PHE A 271 14.91 1.46 0.25
N VAL A 272 16.13 0.93 0.00
CA VAL A 272 16.68 0.78 -1.37
C VAL A 272 15.83 -0.17 -2.20
N ALA A 273 15.40 -1.30 -1.64
CA ALA A 273 14.51 -2.25 -2.31
C ALA A 273 13.15 -1.61 -2.65
N SER A 274 12.56 -0.89 -1.70
CA SER A 274 11.29 -0.17 -1.91
C SER A 274 11.43 0.94 -2.94
N PHE A 275 12.56 1.67 -2.94
CA PHE A 275 12.86 2.71 -3.92
C PHE A 275 12.99 2.13 -5.33
N ALA A 276 13.76 1.06 -5.48
CA ALA A 276 13.95 0.38 -6.76
C ALA A 276 12.63 -0.16 -7.32
N PHE A 277 11.81 -0.78 -6.47
CA PHE A 277 10.51 -1.30 -6.89
C PHE A 277 9.53 -0.18 -7.26
N SER A 278 9.49 0.92 -6.49
CA SER A 278 8.65 2.08 -6.80
C SER A 278 9.09 2.78 -8.10
N ALA A 279 10.39 2.84 -8.37
CA ALA A 279 10.95 3.32 -9.62
C ALA A 279 10.48 2.46 -10.81
N PHE A 280 10.55 1.15 -10.69
CA PHE A 280 10.02 0.20 -11.69
C PHE A 280 8.53 0.40 -11.92
N GLU A 281 7.71 0.32 -10.84
CA GLU A 281 6.26 0.37 -10.91
C GLU A 281 5.76 1.63 -11.64
N SER A 282 6.39 2.77 -11.37
CA SER A 282 6.00 4.04 -11.98
C SER A 282 6.28 4.11 -13.49
N GLN A 283 7.32 3.42 -13.97
CA GLN A 283 7.72 3.43 -15.39
C GLN A 283 7.09 2.29 -16.20
N PHE A 284 6.55 1.27 -15.54
CA PHE A 284 6.03 0.08 -16.21
C PHE A 284 4.90 0.42 -17.19
N ILE A 285 3.97 1.30 -16.80
CA ILE A 285 2.83 1.70 -17.63
C ILE A 285 3.30 2.59 -18.79
N PHE A 286 4.29 3.46 -18.59
CA PHE A 286 4.87 4.25 -19.68
C PHE A 286 5.54 3.33 -20.71
N LEU A 287 6.34 2.36 -20.26
CA LEU A 287 6.99 1.38 -21.13
C LEU A 287 5.98 0.62 -21.98
N THR A 288 4.93 0.09 -21.37
CA THR A 288 3.90 -0.70 -22.08
C THR A 288 3.07 0.15 -23.05
N ASN A 289 2.78 1.39 -22.68
CA ASN A 289 2.10 2.32 -23.56
C ASN A 289 2.97 2.72 -24.76
N ASP A 290 4.24 3.09 -24.53
CA ASP A 290 5.14 3.57 -25.57
C ASP A 290 5.57 2.47 -26.55
N ARG A 291 5.71 1.24 -26.04
CA ARG A 291 6.29 0.13 -26.83
C ARG A 291 5.26 -0.87 -27.35
N LEU A 292 4.12 -0.99 -26.69
CA LEU A 292 3.05 -1.94 -27.06
C LEU A 292 1.71 -1.25 -27.36
N GLY A 293 1.60 0.08 -27.18
CA GLY A 293 0.36 0.82 -27.37
C GLY A 293 -0.73 0.46 -26.34
N TYR A 294 -0.36 -0.09 -25.17
CA TYR A 294 -1.33 -0.52 -24.18
C TYR A 294 -2.00 0.69 -23.50
N GLY A 295 -3.34 0.75 -23.59
CA GLY A 295 -4.19 1.68 -22.85
C GLY A 295 -4.42 1.21 -21.40
N THR A 296 -5.34 1.88 -20.72
CA THR A 296 -5.65 1.66 -19.29
C THR A 296 -6.08 0.21 -19.02
N ALA A 297 -6.98 -0.35 -19.83
CA ALA A 297 -7.50 -1.71 -19.62
C ALA A 297 -6.41 -2.79 -19.75
N ALA A 298 -5.55 -2.72 -20.77
CA ALA A 298 -4.48 -3.69 -20.98
C ALA A 298 -3.42 -3.62 -19.87
N ASN A 299 -3.03 -2.41 -19.45
CA ASN A 299 -2.13 -2.21 -18.33
C ASN A 299 -2.72 -2.74 -17.01
N ALA A 300 -4.02 -2.53 -16.80
CA ALA A 300 -4.71 -3.03 -15.63
C ALA A 300 -4.69 -4.57 -15.55
N VAL A 301 -4.83 -5.26 -16.67
CA VAL A 301 -4.72 -6.74 -16.73
C VAL A 301 -3.32 -7.21 -16.33
N LEU A 302 -2.26 -6.57 -16.83
CA LEU A 302 -0.88 -6.92 -16.46
C LEU A 302 -0.60 -6.66 -14.98
N LEU A 303 -1.03 -5.51 -14.45
CA LEU A 303 -0.86 -5.20 -13.04
C LEU A 303 -1.66 -6.15 -12.14
N THR A 304 -2.87 -6.53 -12.55
CA THR A 304 -3.67 -7.55 -11.85
C THR A 304 -2.94 -8.88 -11.83
N TYR A 305 -2.38 -9.30 -12.96
CA TYR A 305 -1.58 -10.52 -13.06
C TYR A 305 -0.40 -10.51 -12.07
N ILE A 306 0.38 -9.42 -12.05
CA ILE A 306 1.50 -9.24 -11.11
C ILE A 306 1.00 -9.27 -9.67
N GLY A 307 -0.09 -8.56 -9.38
CA GLY A 307 -0.70 -8.50 -8.05
C GLY A 307 -1.18 -9.86 -7.55
N VAL A 308 -1.84 -10.64 -8.41
CA VAL A 308 -2.29 -12.01 -8.08
C VAL A 308 -1.11 -12.92 -7.78
N LEU A 309 -0.02 -12.85 -8.56
CA LEU A 309 1.20 -13.62 -8.29
C LEU A 309 1.81 -13.25 -6.93
N ILE A 310 1.93 -11.95 -6.64
CA ILE A 310 2.40 -11.47 -5.33
C ILE A 310 1.51 -12.01 -4.22
N ALA A 311 0.19 -11.94 -4.36
CA ALA A 311 -0.76 -12.42 -3.36
C ALA A 311 -0.66 -13.94 -3.13
N ILE A 312 -0.50 -14.74 -4.18
CA ILE A 312 -0.28 -16.19 -4.07
C ILE A 312 1.00 -16.49 -3.29
N VAL A 313 2.10 -15.79 -3.60
CA VAL A 313 3.37 -16.02 -2.92
C VAL A 313 3.28 -15.59 -1.46
N GLN A 314 2.77 -14.38 -1.18
CA GLN A 314 2.67 -13.84 0.18
C GLN A 314 1.66 -14.59 1.04
N GLY A 315 0.51 -14.97 0.48
CA GLY A 315 -0.57 -15.63 1.22
C GLY A 315 -0.42 -17.15 1.36
N GLY A 316 0.26 -17.81 0.41
CA GLY A 316 0.30 -19.27 0.36
C GLY A 316 1.69 -19.89 0.44
N LEU A 317 2.69 -19.27 -0.18
CA LEU A 317 4.00 -19.89 -0.31
C LEU A 317 5.03 -19.39 0.70
N ILE A 318 4.91 -18.15 1.19
CA ILE A 318 5.93 -17.54 2.03
C ILE A 318 6.13 -18.28 3.35
N GLY A 319 5.07 -18.73 4.02
CA GLY A 319 5.14 -19.48 5.27
C GLY A 319 5.98 -20.76 5.12
N PRO A 320 5.55 -21.73 4.29
CA PRO A 320 6.33 -22.96 4.05
C PRO A 320 7.76 -22.72 3.56
N LEU A 321 7.99 -21.66 2.78
CA LEU A 321 9.34 -21.30 2.32
C LEU A 321 10.18 -20.76 3.48
N THR A 322 9.60 -19.94 4.35
CA THR A 322 10.27 -19.39 5.54
C THR A 322 10.65 -20.51 6.51
N ASP A 323 9.73 -21.45 6.79
CA ASP A 323 9.97 -22.60 7.66
C ASP A 323 11.13 -23.46 7.14
N ARG A 324 11.28 -23.59 5.82
CA ARG A 324 12.30 -24.42 5.20
C ARG A 324 13.65 -23.74 5.00
N PHE A 325 13.67 -22.46 4.63
CA PHE A 325 14.88 -21.76 4.19
C PHE A 325 15.29 -20.60 5.10
N GLY A 326 14.37 -20.09 5.94
CA GLY A 326 14.55 -18.92 6.78
C GLY A 326 14.45 -17.59 6.01
N GLU A 327 14.10 -16.53 6.71
CA GLU A 327 13.86 -15.18 6.17
C GLU A 327 15.08 -14.61 5.44
N TYR A 328 16.27 -14.83 6.00
CA TYR A 328 17.51 -14.31 5.43
C TYR A 328 17.77 -14.85 4.01
N ARG A 329 17.66 -16.18 3.82
CA ARG A 329 17.88 -16.78 2.50
C ARG A 329 16.80 -16.37 1.50
N LEU A 330 15.58 -16.20 1.97
CA LEU A 330 14.48 -15.73 1.12
C LEU A 330 14.69 -14.28 0.70
N ALA A 331 15.09 -13.38 1.61
CA ALA A 331 15.44 -12.01 1.27
C ALA A 331 16.57 -11.95 0.23
N LEU A 332 17.62 -12.75 0.43
CA LEU A 332 18.76 -12.80 -0.48
C LEU A 332 18.39 -13.34 -1.87
N SER A 333 17.64 -14.46 -1.92
CA SER A 333 17.19 -15.04 -3.19
C SER A 333 16.22 -14.13 -3.94
N GLY A 334 15.27 -13.51 -3.22
CA GLY A 334 14.36 -12.52 -3.79
C GLY A 334 15.10 -11.32 -4.38
N ALA A 335 16.06 -10.76 -3.63
CA ALA A 335 16.88 -9.64 -4.11
C ALA A 335 17.71 -10.03 -5.36
N ALA A 336 18.30 -11.24 -5.38
CA ALA A 336 19.04 -11.73 -6.54
C ALA A 336 18.15 -11.90 -7.78
N ILE A 337 16.92 -12.41 -7.62
CA ILE A 337 15.93 -12.49 -8.69
C ILE A 337 15.61 -11.07 -9.22
N GLN A 338 15.44 -10.09 -8.33
CA GLN A 338 15.12 -8.70 -8.72
C GLN A 338 16.22 -8.04 -9.53
N VAL A 339 17.51 -8.29 -9.23
CA VAL A 339 18.63 -7.79 -10.05
C VAL A 339 18.44 -8.15 -11.52
N VAL A 340 18.12 -9.40 -11.80
CA VAL A 340 18.00 -9.91 -13.16
C VAL A 340 16.65 -9.56 -13.77
N ALA A 341 15.55 -9.81 -13.04
CA ALA A 341 14.21 -9.63 -13.57
C ALA A 341 13.93 -8.17 -13.96
N LEU A 342 14.25 -7.20 -13.08
CA LEU A 342 14.06 -5.78 -13.37
C LEU A 342 14.89 -5.32 -14.58
N ALA A 343 16.18 -5.70 -14.63
CA ALA A 343 17.05 -5.33 -15.73
C ALA A 343 16.57 -5.88 -17.08
N LEU A 344 15.93 -7.05 -17.09
CA LEU A 344 15.45 -7.69 -18.30
C LEU A 344 14.08 -7.19 -18.79
N VAL A 345 13.28 -6.54 -17.96
CA VAL A 345 11.93 -6.04 -18.33
C VAL A 345 11.91 -5.30 -19.66
N PRO A 346 12.71 -4.26 -19.91
CA PRO A 346 12.62 -3.50 -21.17
C PRO A 346 13.10 -4.30 -22.41
N PHE A 347 13.96 -5.28 -22.21
CA PHE A 347 14.51 -6.09 -23.29
C PHE A 347 13.62 -7.27 -23.64
N SER A 348 12.75 -7.72 -22.71
CA SER A 348 11.79 -8.81 -22.95
C SER A 348 10.85 -8.51 -24.11
N LEU A 349 10.54 -7.25 -24.38
CA LEU A 349 9.67 -6.81 -25.47
C LEU A 349 10.17 -7.22 -26.85
N SER A 350 11.47 -7.45 -27.02
CA SER A 350 12.12 -7.86 -28.25
C SER A 350 12.43 -9.37 -28.34
N TRP A 351 11.89 -10.19 -27.43
CA TRP A 351 12.11 -11.64 -27.43
C TRP A 351 11.35 -12.32 -28.57
N ALA A 352 12.01 -12.46 -29.72
CA ALA A 352 11.43 -13.05 -30.94
C ALA A 352 11.05 -14.53 -30.80
N PHE A 353 11.55 -15.24 -29.79
CA PHE A 353 11.22 -16.65 -29.51
C PHE A 353 9.91 -16.85 -28.76
N VAL A 354 9.31 -15.78 -28.24
CA VAL A 354 8.05 -15.83 -27.50
C VAL A 354 6.90 -15.70 -28.50
N PRO A 355 6.00 -16.69 -28.61
CA PRO A 355 4.86 -16.61 -29.51
C PRO A 355 3.78 -15.67 -28.95
N SER A 356 2.94 -15.13 -29.84
CA SER A 356 1.69 -14.48 -29.44
C SER A 356 0.69 -15.52 -28.92
N LEU A 357 -0.15 -15.13 -27.96
CA LEU A 357 -1.22 -15.97 -27.41
C LEU A 357 -2.59 -15.30 -27.64
N GLY A 358 -3.31 -15.78 -28.63
CA GLY A 358 -4.59 -15.19 -29.00
C GLY A 358 -4.44 -13.70 -29.36
N PRO A 359 -5.18 -12.80 -28.68
CA PRO A 359 -5.09 -11.37 -28.94
C PRO A 359 -3.87 -10.69 -28.32
N VAL A 360 -3.06 -11.41 -27.51
CA VAL A 360 -1.89 -10.87 -26.85
C VAL A 360 -0.66 -11.04 -27.73
N GLU A 361 -0.05 -9.93 -28.13
CA GLU A 361 1.19 -9.92 -28.91
C GLU A 361 2.36 -10.53 -28.14
N SER A 362 3.38 -10.99 -28.88
CA SER A 362 4.60 -11.61 -28.31
C SER A 362 5.26 -10.77 -27.21
N GLY A 363 5.34 -9.45 -27.38
CA GLY A 363 5.87 -8.53 -26.37
C GLY A 363 5.08 -8.53 -25.06
N GLY A 364 3.75 -8.61 -25.13
CA GLY A 364 2.88 -8.71 -23.96
C GLY A 364 3.03 -10.04 -23.24
N VAL A 365 3.16 -11.15 -24.00
CA VAL A 365 3.43 -12.48 -23.41
C VAL A 365 4.81 -12.50 -22.74
N ALA A 366 5.83 -11.92 -23.38
CA ALA A 366 7.17 -11.84 -22.84
C ALA A 366 7.22 -11.00 -21.54
N LEU A 367 6.46 -9.89 -21.49
CA LEU A 367 6.29 -9.11 -20.26
C LEU A 367 5.62 -9.92 -19.15
N ALA A 368 4.58 -10.68 -19.44
CA ALA A 368 3.94 -11.54 -18.46
C ALA A 368 4.93 -12.60 -17.93
N LEU A 369 5.71 -13.21 -18.81
CA LEU A 369 6.74 -14.18 -18.43
C LEU A 369 7.81 -13.60 -17.50
N ILE A 370 8.38 -12.42 -17.82
CA ILE A 370 9.39 -11.78 -16.97
C ILE A 370 8.79 -11.20 -15.68
N SER A 371 7.53 -10.82 -15.68
CA SER A 371 6.81 -10.34 -14.50
C SER A 371 6.58 -11.45 -13.48
N THR A 372 6.60 -12.73 -13.88
CA THR A 372 6.49 -13.85 -12.93
C THR A 372 7.65 -13.91 -11.94
N PRO A 373 8.93 -14.05 -12.36
CA PRO A 373 10.05 -14.02 -11.40
C PRO A 373 10.15 -12.67 -10.69
N LEU A 374 9.78 -11.55 -11.34
CA LEU A 374 9.74 -10.24 -10.72
C LEU A 374 8.75 -10.19 -9.53
N ALA A 375 7.51 -10.66 -9.73
CA ALA A 375 6.50 -10.73 -8.67
C ALA A 375 6.95 -11.64 -7.52
N PHE A 376 7.54 -12.79 -7.87
CA PHE A 376 8.08 -13.75 -6.90
C PHE A 376 9.22 -13.13 -6.08
N GLY A 377 10.21 -12.54 -6.75
CA GLY A 377 11.35 -11.87 -6.12
C GLY A 377 10.93 -10.73 -5.21
N ASN A 378 9.96 -9.90 -5.65
CA ASN A 378 9.41 -8.82 -4.85
C ASN A 378 8.72 -9.33 -3.57
N ALA A 379 7.86 -10.35 -3.69
CA ALA A 379 7.17 -10.93 -2.56
C ALA A 379 8.14 -11.50 -1.52
N LEU A 380 9.14 -12.27 -1.96
CA LEU A 380 10.17 -12.82 -1.08
C LEU A 380 10.98 -11.71 -0.38
N THR A 381 11.47 -10.73 -1.15
CA THR A 381 12.30 -9.67 -0.59
C THR A 381 11.53 -8.81 0.40
N ASN A 382 10.33 -8.37 0.04
CA ASN A 382 9.55 -7.42 0.85
C ASN A 382 9.12 -8.05 2.18
N VAL A 383 8.54 -9.26 2.15
CA VAL A 383 8.08 -9.94 3.37
C VAL A 383 9.26 -10.30 4.27
N SER A 384 10.31 -10.88 3.69
CA SER A 384 11.47 -11.31 4.48
C SER A 384 12.26 -10.14 5.08
N LEU A 385 12.42 -9.01 4.34
CA LEU A 385 13.05 -7.82 4.90
C LEU A 385 12.22 -7.22 6.06
N ASN A 386 10.89 -7.14 5.92
CA ASN A 386 10.03 -6.68 7.00
C ASN A 386 10.14 -7.60 8.24
N ALA A 387 10.16 -8.92 8.03
CA ALA A 387 10.34 -9.89 9.10
C ALA A 387 11.71 -9.74 9.78
N LEU A 388 12.81 -9.65 9.01
CA LEU A 388 14.16 -9.46 9.54
C LEU A 388 14.29 -8.16 10.35
N VAL A 389 13.71 -7.06 9.87
CA VAL A 389 13.69 -5.80 10.61
C VAL A 389 12.93 -5.95 11.93
N SER A 390 11.79 -6.65 11.92
CA SER A 390 10.98 -6.89 13.13
C SER A 390 11.66 -7.82 14.13
N LEU A 391 12.31 -8.89 13.65
CA LEU A 391 13.02 -9.87 14.50
C LEU A 391 14.25 -9.28 15.21
N ASN A 392 14.90 -8.29 14.58
CA ASN A 392 16.06 -7.61 15.15
C ASN A 392 15.68 -6.39 16.01
N ALA A 393 14.39 -6.08 16.14
CA ALA A 393 13.89 -5.06 17.06
C ALA A 393 13.54 -5.69 18.41
N GLY A 394 13.83 -4.99 19.52
CA GLY A 394 13.37 -5.40 20.85
C GLY A 394 11.84 -5.44 20.93
N GLU A 395 11.28 -6.27 21.81
CA GLU A 395 9.82 -6.45 21.96
C GLU A 395 9.10 -5.12 22.18
N ASP A 396 9.69 -4.19 22.95
CA ASP A 396 9.15 -2.86 23.21
C ASP A 396 9.31 -1.88 22.03
N GLU A 397 10.16 -2.19 21.04
CA GLU A 397 10.51 -1.31 19.93
C GLU A 397 9.78 -1.68 18.61
N GLN A 398 9.13 -2.83 18.52
CA GLN A 398 8.48 -3.33 17.29
C GLN A 398 7.54 -2.31 16.65
N GLY A 399 6.73 -1.60 17.44
CA GLY A 399 5.84 -0.56 16.93
C GLY A 399 6.59 0.64 16.34
N GLY A 400 7.73 1.01 16.94
CA GLY A 400 8.60 2.07 16.44
C GLY A 400 9.25 1.71 15.12
N VAL A 401 9.79 0.50 15.05
CA VAL A 401 10.47 -0.05 13.86
C VAL A 401 9.49 -0.21 12.68
N PHE A 402 8.27 -0.69 12.93
CA PHE A 402 7.22 -0.72 11.92
C PHE A 402 6.90 0.69 11.37
N GLY A 403 6.85 1.71 12.25
CA GLY A 403 6.71 3.10 11.83
C GLY A 403 7.89 3.60 10.98
N LEU A 404 9.11 3.13 11.24
CA LEU A 404 10.29 3.46 10.45
C LEU A 404 10.28 2.83 9.06
N THR A 405 9.91 1.55 8.94
CA THR A 405 9.77 0.89 7.63
C THR A 405 8.68 1.55 6.79
N GLN A 406 7.56 1.95 7.39
CA GLN A 406 6.50 2.70 6.69
C GLN A 406 6.97 4.08 6.22
N SER A 407 7.77 4.78 7.04
CA SER A 407 8.36 6.06 6.66
C SER A 407 9.36 5.91 5.52
N ALA A 408 10.24 4.90 5.60
CA ALA A 408 11.19 4.56 4.55
C ALA A 408 10.46 4.21 3.22
N GLY A 409 9.41 3.39 3.29
CA GLY A 409 8.57 3.07 2.13
C GLY A 409 7.87 4.30 1.54
N SER A 410 7.40 5.24 2.36
CA SER A 410 6.78 6.48 1.88
C SER A 410 7.78 7.40 1.18
N LEU A 411 8.99 7.54 1.73
CA LEU A 411 10.08 8.28 1.08
C LEU A 411 10.47 7.61 -0.25
N ALA A 412 10.58 6.29 -0.28
CA ALA A 412 10.86 5.53 -1.49
C ALA A 412 9.81 5.79 -2.59
N ARG A 413 8.52 5.76 -2.25
CA ARG A 413 7.42 6.07 -3.17
C ARG A 413 7.32 7.55 -3.55
N THR A 414 7.91 8.46 -2.78
CA THR A 414 7.99 9.89 -3.13
C THR A 414 9.10 10.15 -4.14
N PHE A 415 10.28 9.62 -3.91
CA PHE A 415 11.46 9.94 -4.73
C PHE A 415 11.70 8.94 -5.87
N GLY A 416 11.29 7.68 -5.71
CA GLY A 416 11.49 6.62 -6.72
C GLY A 416 10.90 6.97 -8.08
N PRO A 417 9.62 7.32 -8.19
CA PRO A 417 9.00 7.70 -9.47
C PRO A 417 9.67 8.90 -10.11
N ALA A 418 9.95 9.96 -9.35
CA ALA A 418 10.59 11.17 -9.88
C ALA A 418 11.98 10.86 -10.44
N PHE A 419 12.79 10.09 -9.72
CA PHE A 419 14.10 9.64 -10.17
C PHE A 419 14.01 8.78 -11.43
N ALA A 420 13.08 7.82 -11.46
CA ALA A 420 12.89 6.94 -12.60
C ALA A 420 12.38 7.67 -13.84
N GLY A 421 11.45 8.61 -13.68
CA GLY A 421 10.97 9.45 -14.77
C GLY A 421 12.06 10.33 -15.36
N LEU A 422 12.95 10.87 -14.52
CA LEU A 422 14.11 11.60 -14.98
C LEU A 422 15.04 10.71 -15.81
N LEU A 423 15.34 9.50 -15.35
CA LEU A 423 16.17 8.55 -16.11
C LEU A 423 15.52 8.17 -17.44
N TYR A 424 14.21 7.96 -17.46
CA TYR A 424 13.47 7.60 -18.67
C TYR A 424 13.61 8.66 -19.76
N VAL A 425 13.46 9.94 -19.39
CA VAL A 425 13.50 11.06 -20.35
C VAL A 425 14.94 11.48 -20.67
N ALA A 426 15.83 11.53 -19.67
CA ALA A 426 17.18 12.08 -19.85
C ALA A 426 18.19 11.09 -20.42
N VAL A 427 17.96 9.78 -20.24
CA VAL A 427 18.89 8.72 -20.67
C VAL A 427 18.25 7.86 -21.76
N ALA A 428 17.29 7.01 -21.36
CA ALA A 428 16.54 6.13 -22.27
C ALA A 428 15.41 5.41 -21.54
N TYR A 429 14.41 4.92 -22.29
CA TYR A 429 13.25 4.17 -21.75
C TYR A 429 13.63 2.93 -20.93
N TRP A 430 14.76 2.31 -21.22
CA TRP A 430 15.24 1.10 -20.52
C TRP A 430 15.99 1.41 -19.21
N SER A 431 16.54 2.64 -19.08
CA SER A 431 17.46 3.00 -17.99
C SER A 431 16.87 2.88 -16.59
N PRO A 432 15.62 3.29 -16.30
CA PRO A 432 15.07 3.16 -14.95
C PRO A 432 14.94 1.70 -14.50
N PHE A 433 14.68 0.79 -15.44
CA PHE A 433 14.55 -0.65 -15.13
C PHE A 433 15.90 -1.28 -14.81
N VAL A 434 16.92 -0.98 -15.62
CA VAL A 434 18.30 -1.46 -15.38
C VAL A 434 18.83 -0.90 -14.09
N VAL A 435 18.66 0.41 -13.84
CA VAL A 435 19.11 1.04 -12.59
C VAL A 435 18.35 0.46 -11.39
N ALA A 436 17.04 0.23 -11.49
CA ALA A 436 16.27 -0.43 -10.43
C ALA A 436 16.81 -1.84 -10.12
N GLY A 437 17.16 -2.62 -11.15
CA GLY A 437 17.84 -3.91 -10.95
C GLY A 437 19.19 -3.77 -10.26
N LEU A 438 20.02 -2.83 -10.70
CA LEU A 438 21.34 -2.57 -10.10
C LEU A 438 21.25 -2.09 -8.65
N LEU A 439 20.19 -1.39 -8.26
CA LEU A 439 19.95 -0.99 -6.88
C LEU A 439 19.73 -2.18 -5.93
N PHE A 440 19.39 -3.37 -6.43
CA PHE A 440 19.35 -4.57 -5.60
C PHE A 440 20.75 -5.16 -5.30
N VAL A 441 21.80 -4.77 -6.00
CA VAL A 441 23.18 -5.18 -5.68
C VAL A 441 23.61 -4.68 -4.30
N PRO A 442 23.49 -3.38 -3.94
CA PRO A 442 23.72 -2.95 -2.56
C PRO A 442 22.82 -3.63 -1.54
N VAL A 443 21.56 -3.98 -1.88
CA VAL A 443 20.69 -4.76 -0.98
C VAL A 443 21.33 -6.13 -0.68
N LEU A 444 21.83 -6.83 -1.70
CA LEU A 444 22.54 -8.11 -1.52
C LEU A 444 23.79 -7.94 -0.64
N VAL A 445 24.56 -6.87 -0.84
CA VAL A 445 25.77 -6.60 -0.04
C VAL A 445 25.42 -6.30 1.42
N LEU A 446 24.36 -5.49 1.65
CA LEU A 446 23.89 -5.17 3.00
C LEU A 446 23.37 -6.42 3.72
N LEU A 447 22.58 -7.24 3.06
CA LEU A 447 22.14 -8.53 3.59
C LEU A 447 23.32 -9.45 3.89
N GLY A 448 24.33 -9.52 3.02
CA GLY A 448 25.52 -10.35 3.22
C GLY A 448 26.38 -9.96 4.44
N ARG A 449 26.22 -8.73 4.95
CA ARG A 449 26.90 -8.24 6.16
C ARG A 449 26.15 -8.57 7.46
N VAL A 450 24.86 -8.87 7.36
CA VAL A 450 24.07 -9.32 8.51
C VAL A 450 24.57 -10.71 8.89
N THR A 451 25.28 -10.81 10.02
CA THR A 451 25.87 -12.08 10.48
C THR A 451 24.77 -13.07 10.87
N ARG A 452 25.01 -14.37 10.66
CA ARG A 452 24.04 -15.43 11.03
C ARG A 452 23.66 -15.42 12.50
N GLU A 453 24.53 -14.92 13.37
CA GLU A 453 24.29 -14.78 14.81
C GLU A 453 23.20 -13.76 15.15
N GLN A 454 22.97 -12.75 14.27
CA GLN A 454 21.89 -11.77 14.41
C GLN A 454 20.54 -12.30 13.95
N VAL A 455 20.49 -13.44 13.24
CA VAL A 455 19.29 -14.00 12.59
C VAL A 455 18.74 -15.23 13.34
N GLN A 456 19.51 -15.85 14.22
CA GLN A 456 19.06 -16.96 15.07
C GLN A 456 18.82 -16.41 16.48
N PRO A 457 17.54 -16.33 16.97
CA PRO A 457 17.32 -16.23 18.40
C PRO A 457 18.02 -17.43 19.05
N ALA A 458 18.76 -17.17 20.13
CA ALA A 458 19.41 -18.21 20.90
C ALA A 458 18.37 -19.29 21.21
N ALA A 459 18.55 -20.48 20.61
CA ALA A 459 17.79 -21.66 20.96
C ALA A 459 18.18 -22.02 22.40
N GLY A 460 17.38 -21.54 23.37
CA GLY A 460 17.44 -21.84 24.78
C GLY A 460 16.23 -22.67 25.20
#